data_791b31152b16bc75b8ae9a3316118512
#
_entry.id   791b31152b16bc75b8ae9a3316118512
#
_cell.length_a   1.000
_cell.length_b   1.000
_cell.length_c   1.000
_cell.angle_alpha   90.00
_cell.angle_beta   90.00
_cell.angle_gamma   90.00
#
_symmetry.space_group_name_H-M   'P 1'
#
loop_
_entity.id
_entity.type
_entity.pdbx_description
1 polymer ?
#
loop_
_entity_poly.entity_id
_entity_poly.type
_entity_poly.pdbx_seq_one_letter_code
_entity_poly.pdbx_strand_id
1 'polypeptide(L)'
;MKKIECVIMDWAGTAVDYGCFAPVAAFLKAFAEKGLTVTMEEARGPMGMTKIDHIRELFKLPSVTEQFKQNYNRNWTEEDVVSIYKEFEKHLFASLEEYTTPIPGVIEVIEKLKRDGIKIGSTTGYTTAMMDIVLPGAAAHGYTTDNCVTSNNLPAGRPQPYMIYQNMICLLYTSPS
;
A
#
# COMPACT_ATOMS: atom_id res chain seq x y z
N MET A 1 -28.35 14.57 -12.99
CA MET A 1 -27.18 13.68 -12.82
C MET A 1 -26.93 13.50 -11.33
N LYS A 2 -26.61 12.28 -10.87
CA LYS A 2 -26.19 12.10 -9.45
C LYS A 2 -24.86 12.84 -9.26
N LYS A 3 -24.76 13.66 -8.20
CA LYS A 3 -23.56 14.41 -7.86
C LYS A 3 -22.54 13.45 -7.26
N ILE A 4 -21.26 13.59 -7.62
CA ILE A 4 -20.16 12.90 -6.92
C ILE A 4 -19.99 13.56 -5.56
N GLU A 5 -20.01 12.79 -4.47
CA GLU A 5 -19.94 13.28 -3.10
C GLU A 5 -18.62 12.91 -2.42
N CYS A 6 -17.97 11.84 -2.91
CA CYS A 6 -16.70 11.35 -2.37
C CYS A 6 -15.81 10.79 -3.49
N VAL A 7 -14.52 10.99 -3.36
CA VAL A 7 -13.47 10.32 -4.14
C VAL A 7 -12.59 9.53 -3.17
N ILE A 8 -12.34 8.27 -3.46
CA ILE A 8 -11.49 7.39 -2.64
C ILE A 8 -10.23 7.08 -3.44
N MET A 9 -9.07 7.50 -2.94
CA MET A 9 -7.78 7.38 -3.60
C MET A 9 -6.90 6.30 -2.97
N ASP A 10 -5.96 5.80 -3.73
CA ASP A 10 -4.83 5.05 -3.22
C ASP A 10 -3.70 5.98 -2.81
N TRP A 11 -2.66 5.47 -2.14
CA TRP A 11 -1.50 6.21 -1.69
C TRP A 11 -0.30 6.01 -2.62
N ALA A 12 0.49 4.97 -2.40
CA ALA A 12 1.73 4.74 -3.15
C ALA A 12 1.48 4.56 -4.65
N GLY A 13 2.10 5.38 -5.47
CA GLY A 13 1.94 5.39 -6.93
C GLY A 13 0.70 6.14 -7.43
N THR A 14 -0.14 6.67 -6.52
CA THR A 14 -1.35 7.45 -6.86
C THR A 14 -1.29 8.85 -6.25
N ALA A 15 -1.16 8.95 -4.94
CA ALA A 15 -1.10 10.23 -4.24
C ALA A 15 0.34 10.64 -3.88
N VAL A 16 1.15 9.70 -3.46
CA VAL A 16 2.57 9.86 -3.11
C VAL A 16 3.41 8.77 -3.76
N ASP A 17 4.73 8.86 -3.65
CA ASP A 17 5.69 7.84 -4.15
C ASP A 17 5.47 7.53 -5.63
N TYR A 18 5.78 8.49 -6.51
CA TYR A 18 5.69 8.31 -7.96
C TYR A 18 6.44 7.05 -8.42
N GLY A 19 5.70 6.07 -8.94
CA GLY A 19 6.24 4.79 -9.39
C GLY A 19 6.32 3.68 -8.34
N CYS A 20 5.81 3.88 -7.13
CA CYS A 20 5.83 2.89 -6.02
C CYS A 20 7.23 2.38 -5.70
N PHE A 21 8.23 3.26 -5.64
CA PHE A 21 9.62 2.86 -5.45
C PHE A 21 9.89 2.34 -4.03
N ALA A 22 9.30 2.94 -2.99
CA ALA A 22 9.51 2.50 -1.60
C ALA A 22 9.19 1.02 -1.39
N PRO A 23 7.98 0.53 -1.67
CA PRO A 23 7.67 -0.88 -1.46
C PRO A 23 8.41 -1.80 -2.41
N VAL A 24 8.65 -1.40 -3.67
CA VAL A 24 9.41 -2.24 -4.62
C VAL A 24 10.83 -2.46 -4.12
N ALA A 25 11.54 -1.39 -3.75
CA ALA A 25 12.91 -1.48 -3.24
C ALA A 25 12.99 -2.35 -1.96
N ALA A 26 12.00 -2.22 -1.06
CA ALA A 26 11.93 -3.02 0.15
C ALA A 26 11.72 -4.52 -0.15
N PHE A 27 10.86 -4.87 -1.11
CA PHE A 27 10.70 -6.26 -1.54
C PHE A 27 11.99 -6.84 -2.12
N LEU A 28 12.63 -6.14 -3.05
CA LEU A 28 13.87 -6.60 -3.67
C LEU A 28 14.95 -6.87 -2.61
N LYS A 29 15.13 -5.96 -1.65
CA LYS A 29 16.11 -6.12 -0.56
C LYS A 29 15.75 -7.29 0.35
N ALA A 30 14.48 -7.42 0.77
CA ALA A 30 14.04 -8.49 1.66
C ALA A 30 14.25 -9.89 1.07
N PHE A 31 13.94 -10.06 -0.22
CA PHE A 31 14.19 -11.31 -0.94
C PHE A 31 15.70 -11.57 -1.11
N ALA A 32 16.49 -10.54 -1.46
CA ALA A 32 17.93 -10.66 -1.62
C ALA A 32 18.63 -11.08 -0.33
N GLU A 33 18.20 -10.62 0.85
CA GLU A 33 18.73 -11.07 2.15
C GLU A 33 18.53 -12.56 2.43
N LYS A 34 17.58 -13.19 1.73
CA LYS A 34 17.35 -14.65 1.75
C LYS A 34 17.96 -15.36 0.55
N GLY A 35 18.84 -14.69 -0.21
CA GLY A 35 19.46 -15.27 -1.38
C GLY A 35 18.50 -15.51 -2.56
N LEU A 36 17.37 -14.80 -2.58
CA LEU A 36 16.36 -14.91 -3.62
C LEU A 36 16.37 -13.64 -4.48
N THR A 37 16.31 -13.80 -5.79
CA THR A 37 16.23 -12.68 -6.73
C THR A 37 14.81 -12.54 -7.24
N VAL A 38 14.26 -11.33 -7.07
CA VAL A 38 12.98 -10.91 -7.65
C VAL A 38 13.24 -9.71 -8.54
N THR A 39 12.70 -9.68 -9.73
CA THR A 39 12.82 -8.55 -10.64
C THR A 39 11.87 -7.42 -10.24
N MET A 40 12.14 -6.18 -10.70
CA MET A 40 11.22 -5.05 -10.50
C MET A 40 9.83 -5.31 -11.07
N GLU A 41 9.77 -6.00 -12.22
CA GLU A 41 8.51 -6.33 -12.89
C GLU A 41 7.70 -7.35 -12.06
N GLU A 42 8.34 -8.41 -11.59
CA GLU A 42 7.73 -9.39 -10.70
C GLU A 42 7.24 -8.73 -9.39
N ALA A 43 8.07 -7.89 -8.77
CA ALA A 43 7.69 -7.17 -7.54
C ALA A 43 6.53 -6.19 -7.74
N ARG A 44 6.28 -5.70 -8.95
CA ARG A 44 5.16 -4.81 -9.26
C ARG A 44 3.85 -5.54 -9.53
N GLY A 45 3.89 -6.79 -9.93
CA GLY A 45 2.69 -7.56 -10.31
C GLY A 45 1.59 -7.52 -9.24
N PRO A 46 1.85 -7.95 -8.00
CA PRO A 46 0.85 -7.98 -6.93
C PRO A 46 0.65 -6.65 -6.21
N MET A 47 1.09 -5.52 -6.76
CA MET A 47 0.98 -4.21 -6.11
C MET A 47 -0.49 -3.88 -5.77
N GLY A 48 -0.71 -3.28 -4.59
CA GLY A 48 -2.05 -2.96 -4.10
C GLY A 48 -2.65 -4.00 -3.14
N MET A 49 -2.14 -5.22 -3.10
CA MET A 49 -2.50 -6.24 -2.10
C MET A 49 -1.94 -5.88 -0.71
N THR A 50 -2.40 -6.59 0.34
CA THR A 50 -1.71 -6.54 1.65
C THR A 50 -0.28 -7.02 1.47
N LYS A 51 0.66 -6.47 2.24
CA LYS A 51 2.09 -6.76 2.02
C LYS A 51 2.46 -8.24 2.26
N ILE A 52 1.78 -8.88 3.19
CA ILE A 52 1.98 -10.32 3.45
C ILE A 52 1.44 -11.17 2.28
N ASP A 53 0.29 -10.82 1.71
CA ASP A 53 -0.26 -11.54 0.56
C ASP A 53 0.59 -11.30 -0.70
N HIS A 54 1.12 -10.10 -0.87
CA HIS A 54 2.05 -9.76 -1.93
C HIS A 54 3.28 -10.70 -1.91
N ILE A 55 3.88 -10.91 -0.73
CA ILE A 55 5.01 -11.83 -0.56
C ILE A 55 4.62 -13.27 -0.92
N ARG A 56 3.41 -13.72 -0.51
CA ARG A 56 2.91 -15.05 -0.92
C ARG A 56 2.82 -15.19 -2.44
N GLU A 57 2.31 -14.16 -3.13
CA GLU A 57 2.24 -14.19 -4.59
C GLU A 57 3.63 -14.22 -5.23
N LEU A 58 4.60 -13.49 -4.70
CA LEU A 58 5.98 -13.57 -5.18
C LEU A 58 6.59 -14.96 -4.99
N PHE A 59 6.33 -15.64 -3.87
CA PHE A 59 6.78 -17.02 -3.66
C PHE A 59 6.15 -18.03 -4.61
N LYS A 60 4.95 -17.75 -5.16
CA LYS A 60 4.30 -18.62 -6.16
C LYS A 60 4.92 -18.50 -7.55
N LEU A 61 5.72 -17.48 -7.82
CA LEU A 61 6.40 -17.35 -9.10
C LEU A 61 7.35 -18.53 -9.31
N PRO A 62 7.35 -19.16 -10.51
CA PRO A 62 8.24 -20.28 -10.79
C PRO A 62 9.72 -19.95 -10.55
N SER A 63 10.13 -18.73 -10.92
CA SER A 63 11.50 -18.22 -10.72
C SER A 63 11.89 -18.22 -9.24
N VAL A 64 11.04 -17.75 -8.36
CA VAL A 64 11.29 -17.65 -6.90
C VAL A 64 11.18 -19.01 -6.23
N THR A 65 10.15 -19.80 -6.60
CA THR A 65 9.97 -21.15 -6.07
C THR A 65 11.17 -22.04 -6.35
N GLU A 66 11.70 -22.00 -7.59
CA GLU A 66 12.85 -22.81 -7.98
C GLU A 66 14.13 -22.38 -7.26
N GLN A 67 14.41 -21.07 -7.19
CA GLN A 67 15.53 -20.53 -6.42
C GLN A 67 15.45 -20.96 -4.95
N PHE A 68 14.25 -20.89 -4.34
CA PHE A 68 14.07 -21.30 -2.96
C PHE A 68 14.39 -22.78 -2.74
N LYS A 69 13.90 -23.66 -3.63
CA LYS A 69 14.23 -25.11 -3.58
C LYS A 69 15.72 -25.38 -3.71
N GLN A 70 16.39 -24.67 -4.61
CA GLN A 70 17.85 -24.82 -4.81
C GLN A 70 18.63 -24.36 -3.58
N ASN A 71 18.25 -23.23 -2.98
CA ASN A 71 18.99 -22.66 -1.86
C ASN A 71 18.73 -23.38 -0.53
N TYR A 72 17.51 -23.87 -0.31
CA TYR A 72 17.08 -24.43 0.98
C TYR A 72 16.77 -25.94 0.95
N ASN A 73 16.83 -26.58 -0.20
CA ASN A 73 16.54 -28.00 -0.41
C ASN A 73 15.16 -28.43 0.14
N ARG A 74 14.16 -27.53 0.09
CA ARG A 74 12.78 -27.76 0.52
C ARG A 74 11.82 -26.77 -0.16
N ASN A 75 10.53 -27.02 -0.06
CA ASN A 75 9.54 -26.04 -0.45
C ASN A 75 9.46 -24.89 0.58
N TRP A 76 9.04 -23.71 0.14
CA TRP A 76 8.74 -22.59 1.04
C TRP A 76 7.48 -22.87 1.89
N THR A 77 7.37 -22.21 3.02
CA THR A 77 6.27 -22.30 4.00
C THR A 77 5.80 -20.92 4.42
N GLU A 78 4.70 -20.83 5.18
CA GLU A 78 4.25 -19.57 5.76
C GLU A 78 5.28 -18.93 6.72
N GLU A 79 6.11 -19.71 7.36
CA GLU A 79 7.20 -19.19 8.19
C GLU A 79 8.22 -18.41 7.35
N ASP A 80 8.49 -18.86 6.12
CA ASP A 80 9.38 -18.17 5.20
C ASP A 80 8.74 -16.85 4.73
N VAL A 81 7.43 -16.85 4.45
CA VAL A 81 6.67 -15.64 4.13
C VAL A 81 6.77 -14.62 5.26
N VAL A 82 6.55 -15.03 6.51
CA VAL A 82 6.66 -14.17 7.70
C VAL A 82 8.10 -13.68 7.87
N SER A 83 9.10 -14.51 7.59
CA SER A 83 10.51 -14.12 7.66
C SER A 83 10.86 -13.02 6.64
N ILE A 84 10.43 -13.16 5.39
CA ILE A 84 10.59 -12.12 4.35
C ILE A 84 9.82 -10.86 4.74
N TYR A 85 8.60 -11.00 5.28
CA TYR A 85 7.80 -9.85 5.69
C TYR A 85 8.48 -8.98 6.76
N LYS A 86 9.15 -9.59 7.73
CA LYS A 86 9.93 -8.86 8.74
C LYS A 86 11.07 -8.05 8.14
N GLU A 87 11.81 -8.62 7.19
CA GLU A 87 12.88 -7.90 6.50
C GLU A 87 12.31 -6.79 5.61
N PHE A 88 11.19 -7.08 4.93
CA PHE A 88 10.48 -6.07 4.15
C PHE A 88 10.05 -4.87 5.01
N GLU A 89 9.44 -5.10 6.17
CA GLU A 89 9.05 -4.02 7.08
C GLU A 89 10.25 -3.18 7.50
N LYS A 90 11.34 -3.81 7.90
CA LYS A 90 12.58 -3.13 8.30
C LYS A 90 13.11 -2.21 7.18
N HIS A 91 13.18 -2.71 5.94
CA HIS A 91 13.66 -1.92 4.81
C HIS A 91 12.68 -0.81 4.43
N LEU A 92 11.39 -1.08 4.48
CA LEU A 92 10.37 -0.09 4.16
C LEU A 92 10.38 1.04 5.18
N PHE A 93 10.33 0.74 6.48
CA PHE A 93 10.35 1.76 7.53
C PHE A 93 11.61 2.64 7.48
N ALA A 94 12.76 2.07 7.12
CA ALA A 94 14.02 2.82 7.00
C ALA A 94 14.01 3.87 5.88
N SER A 95 13.12 3.75 4.89
CA SER A 95 13.07 4.65 3.74
C SER A 95 11.73 5.36 3.55
N LEU A 96 10.71 5.01 4.33
CA LEU A 96 9.33 5.42 4.07
C LEU A 96 9.11 6.94 4.09
N GLU A 97 9.82 7.66 4.97
CA GLU A 97 9.77 9.13 5.05
C GLU A 97 10.17 9.80 3.74
N GLU A 98 11.15 9.25 3.02
CA GLU A 98 11.67 9.80 1.76
C GLU A 98 10.64 9.76 0.62
N TYR A 99 9.60 8.91 0.76
CA TYR A 99 8.60 8.65 -0.27
C TYR A 99 7.22 9.23 0.07
N THR A 100 7.17 10.27 0.88
CA THR A 100 5.92 10.93 1.29
C THR A 100 5.54 12.12 0.41
N THR A 101 6.40 12.53 -0.51
CA THR A 101 6.14 13.65 -1.42
C THR A 101 4.98 13.34 -2.35
N PRO A 102 3.97 14.23 -2.44
CA PRO A 102 2.86 14.07 -3.35
C PRO A 102 3.30 14.07 -4.82
N ILE A 103 2.61 13.27 -5.62
CA ILE A 103 2.81 13.21 -7.07
C ILE A 103 2.39 14.56 -7.68
N PRO A 104 3.15 15.11 -8.66
CA PRO A 104 2.80 16.37 -9.29
C PRO A 104 1.35 16.42 -9.79
N GLY A 105 0.63 17.48 -9.48
CA GLY A 105 -0.77 17.70 -9.84
C GLY A 105 -1.79 17.14 -8.84
N VAL A 106 -1.39 16.29 -7.89
CA VAL A 106 -2.32 15.69 -6.92
C VAL A 106 -2.89 16.75 -5.99
N ILE A 107 -2.07 17.65 -5.47
CA ILE A 107 -2.52 18.70 -4.53
C ILE A 107 -3.57 19.58 -5.21
N GLU A 108 -3.31 20.06 -6.41
CA GLU A 108 -4.22 20.93 -7.17
C GLU A 108 -5.58 20.26 -7.43
N VAL A 109 -5.55 18.96 -7.76
CA VAL A 109 -6.78 18.17 -7.97
C VAL A 109 -7.57 18.03 -6.66
N ILE A 110 -6.89 17.66 -5.56
CA ILE A 110 -7.53 17.50 -4.25
C ILE A 110 -8.13 18.81 -3.74
N GLU A 111 -7.42 19.93 -3.87
CA GLU A 111 -7.92 21.24 -3.49
C GLU A 111 -9.15 21.65 -4.31
N LYS A 112 -9.15 21.35 -5.61
CA LYS A 112 -10.33 21.59 -6.46
C LYS A 112 -11.52 20.75 -5.99
N LEU A 113 -11.33 19.45 -5.76
CA LEU A 113 -12.38 18.56 -5.27
C LEU A 113 -12.96 19.04 -3.93
N LYS A 114 -12.10 19.43 -2.99
CA LYS A 114 -12.53 19.97 -1.69
C LYS A 114 -13.32 21.28 -1.83
N ARG A 115 -12.91 22.19 -2.73
CA ARG A 115 -13.69 23.41 -3.04
C ARG A 115 -15.07 23.11 -3.61
N ASP A 116 -15.19 22.03 -4.37
CA ASP A 116 -16.45 21.55 -4.93
C ASP A 116 -17.32 20.80 -3.89
N GLY A 117 -16.86 20.70 -2.63
CA GLY A 117 -17.55 20.04 -1.54
C GLY A 117 -17.47 18.51 -1.58
N ILE A 118 -16.54 17.96 -2.36
CA ILE A 118 -16.32 16.51 -2.50
C ILE A 118 -15.37 16.03 -1.39
N LYS A 119 -15.78 14.99 -0.68
CA LYS A 119 -14.96 14.36 0.38
C LYS A 119 -13.85 13.51 -0.22
N ILE A 120 -12.70 13.49 0.45
CA ILE A 120 -11.53 12.74 0.03
C ILE A 120 -11.26 11.60 1.01
N GLY A 121 -11.64 10.40 0.61
CA GLY A 121 -11.25 9.18 1.30
C GLY A 121 -9.96 8.60 0.74
N SER A 122 -9.36 7.68 1.46
CA SER A 122 -8.22 6.93 0.94
C SER A 122 -8.16 5.51 1.47
N THR A 123 -7.54 4.63 0.68
CA THR A 123 -7.26 3.23 1.02
C THR A 123 -5.80 2.92 0.71
N THR A 124 -5.21 1.95 1.40
CA THR A 124 -3.82 1.59 1.17
C THR A 124 -3.55 0.12 1.52
N GLY A 125 -2.56 -0.47 0.88
CA GLY A 125 -1.97 -1.75 1.30
C GLY A 125 -0.92 -1.60 2.41
N TYR A 126 -0.64 -0.39 2.88
CA TYR A 126 0.21 -0.14 4.04
C TYR A 126 -0.53 -0.46 5.34
N THR A 127 0.23 -0.82 6.37
CA THR A 127 -0.29 -0.99 7.73
C THR A 127 -0.53 0.38 8.39
N THR A 128 -1.28 0.38 9.49
CA THR A 128 -1.51 1.61 10.27
C THR A 128 -0.18 2.22 10.71
N ALA A 129 0.76 1.42 11.21
CA ALA A 129 2.08 1.89 11.62
C ALA A 129 2.90 2.55 10.48
N MET A 130 2.76 2.04 9.25
CA MET A 130 3.36 2.69 8.07
C MET A 130 2.67 4.02 7.77
N MET A 131 1.35 4.09 7.90
CA MET A 131 0.60 5.31 7.66
C MET A 131 0.84 6.39 8.74
N ASP A 132 1.25 6.00 9.95
CA ASP A 132 1.68 6.95 11.00
C ASP A 132 2.93 7.76 10.59
N ILE A 133 3.68 7.29 9.60
CA ILE A 133 4.80 8.01 8.98
C ILE A 133 4.32 8.77 7.72
N VAL A 134 3.58 8.08 6.85
CA VAL A 134 3.21 8.64 5.53
C VAL A 134 2.22 9.79 5.66
N LEU A 135 1.23 9.70 6.54
CA LEU A 135 0.21 10.74 6.71
C LEU A 135 0.83 12.09 7.11
N PRO A 136 1.64 12.21 8.18
CA PRO A 136 2.24 13.48 8.55
C PRO A 136 3.27 13.97 7.52
N GLY A 137 4.03 13.07 6.89
CA GLY A 137 4.96 13.44 5.81
C GLY A 137 4.24 14.04 4.60
N ALA A 138 3.19 13.42 4.12
CA ALA A 138 2.38 13.95 3.02
C ALA A 138 1.66 15.26 3.40
N ALA A 139 1.17 15.37 4.65
CA ALA A 139 0.55 16.59 5.15
C ALA A 139 1.53 17.77 5.21
N ALA A 140 2.79 17.54 5.56
CA ALA A 140 3.84 18.56 5.53
C ALA A 140 4.07 19.12 4.10
N HIS A 141 3.75 18.35 3.07
CA HIS A 141 3.76 18.74 1.67
C HIS A 141 2.40 19.24 1.13
N GLY A 142 1.40 19.38 2.00
CA GLY A 142 0.08 19.92 1.64
C GLY A 142 -0.96 18.88 1.22
N TYR A 143 -0.65 17.58 1.22
CA TYR A 143 -1.61 16.53 0.89
C TYR A 143 -2.28 15.96 2.14
N THR A 144 -3.61 16.13 2.23
CA THR A 144 -4.43 15.56 3.32
C THR A 144 -5.70 14.94 2.79
N THR A 145 -6.15 13.86 3.44
CA THR A 145 -7.44 13.21 3.18
C THR A 145 -8.39 13.41 4.37
N ASP A 146 -9.71 13.37 4.13
CA ASP A 146 -10.72 13.45 5.19
C ASP A 146 -10.81 12.15 5.98
N ASN A 147 -10.43 11.01 5.35
CA ASN A 147 -10.37 9.71 6.00
C ASN A 147 -9.34 8.81 5.29
N CYS A 148 -8.63 8.00 6.07
CA CYS A 148 -7.69 7.00 5.57
C CYS A 148 -8.00 5.64 6.21
N VAL A 149 -8.18 4.62 5.37
CA VAL A 149 -8.50 3.27 5.83
C VAL A 149 -7.41 2.29 5.39
N THR A 150 -6.83 1.61 6.37
CA THR A 150 -5.92 0.46 6.20
C THR A 150 -6.71 -0.84 6.36
N SER A 151 -6.12 -1.97 5.99
CA SER A 151 -6.76 -3.28 6.15
C SER A 151 -6.67 -3.88 7.55
N ASN A 152 -5.91 -3.27 8.47
CA ASN A 152 -5.57 -3.87 9.77
C ASN A 152 -6.77 -4.28 10.64
N ASN A 153 -7.85 -3.51 10.58
CA ASN A 153 -9.05 -3.75 11.39
C ASN A 153 -10.25 -4.21 10.55
N LEU A 154 -9.99 -4.76 9.37
CA LEU A 154 -11.00 -5.22 8.44
C LEU A 154 -10.85 -6.72 8.17
N PRO A 155 -11.92 -7.43 7.76
CA PRO A 155 -11.87 -8.85 7.49
C PRO A 155 -10.85 -9.26 6.41
N ALA A 156 -10.60 -8.38 5.43
CA ALA A 156 -9.61 -8.58 4.38
C ALA A 156 -9.20 -7.26 3.72
N GLY A 157 -7.99 -7.22 3.15
CA GLY A 157 -7.52 -6.15 2.29
C GLY A 157 -8.01 -6.28 0.84
N ARG A 158 -7.44 -5.47 -0.06
CA ARG A 158 -7.72 -5.56 -1.50
C ARG A 158 -7.38 -6.96 -2.04
N PRO A 159 -8.15 -7.48 -2.99
CA PRO A 159 -9.17 -6.82 -3.80
C PRO A 159 -10.56 -6.69 -3.14
N GLN A 160 -10.72 -7.12 -1.89
CA GLN A 160 -12.01 -7.02 -1.21
C GLN A 160 -12.43 -5.56 -0.96
N PRO A 161 -13.73 -5.22 -1.02
CA PRO A 161 -14.20 -3.84 -1.02
C PRO A 161 -14.31 -3.20 0.37
N TYR A 162 -13.91 -3.89 1.43
CA TYR A 162 -14.14 -3.45 2.82
C TYR A 162 -13.59 -2.07 3.14
N MET A 163 -12.39 -1.74 2.66
CA MET A 163 -11.81 -0.41 2.87
C MET A 163 -12.60 0.71 2.18
N ILE A 164 -13.21 0.41 1.02
CA ILE A 164 -14.07 1.37 0.30
C ILE A 164 -15.36 1.58 1.09
N TYR A 165 -16.01 0.49 1.53
CA TYR A 165 -17.23 0.59 2.35
C TYR A 165 -16.99 1.35 3.66
N GLN A 166 -15.87 1.10 4.32
CA GLN A 166 -15.53 1.83 5.54
C GLN A 166 -15.34 3.34 5.27
N ASN A 167 -14.69 3.72 4.17
CA ASN A 167 -14.61 5.12 3.76
C ASN A 167 -15.99 5.72 3.51
N MET A 168 -16.86 5.01 2.79
CA MET A 168 -18.22 5.48 2.51
C MET A 168 -19.03 5.67 3.81
N ILE A 169 -18.92 4.74 4.76
CA ILE A 169 -19.56 4.85 6.07
C ILE A 169 -19.04 6.09 6.81
N CYS A 170 -17.72 6.28 6.86
CA CYS A 170 -17.13 7.41 7.59
C CYS A 170 -17.43 8.78 6.97
N LEU A 171 -17.48 8.84 5.64
CA LEU A 171 -17.55 10.13 4.92
C LEU A 171 -18.96 10.53 4.49
N LEU A 172 -19.83 9.55 4.17
CA LEU A 172 -21.12 9.80 3.56
C LEU A 172 -22.30 9.45 4.49
N TYR A 173 -22.05 8.68 5.56
CA TYR A 173 -23.10 8.35 6.51
C TYR A 173 -23.47 9.58 7.33
N THR A 174 -24.63 10.15 7.07
CA THR A 174 -25.32 11.08 7.96
C THR A 174 -26.39 10.31 8.70
N SER A 175 -26.29 10.23 10.02
CA SER A 175 -27.36 9.64 10.83
C SER A 175 -28.69 10.34 10.49
N PRO A 176 -29.76 9.61 10.17
CA PRO A 176 -31.06 10.26 10.10
C PRO A 176 -31.40 10.82 11.49
N SER A 177 -31.47 12.14 11.56
CA SER A 177 -31.99 12.88 12.72
C SER A 177 -33.47 12.66 12.88
#